data_220854455aa2fba585e15d37a8865f17
#
_entry.id   220854455aa2fba585e15d37a8865f17
#
_cell.length_a   1.000
_cell.length_b   1.000
_cell.length_c   1.000
_cell.angle_alpha   90.00
_cell.angle_beta   90.00
_cell.angle_gamma   90.00
#
_symmetry.space_group_name_H-M   'P 1'
#
loop_
_entity.id
_entity.type
_entity.pdbx_description
1 polymer ?
#
loop_
_entity_poly.entity_id
_entity_poly.type
_entity_poly.pdbx_seq_one_letter_code
_entity_poly.pdbx_strand_id
1 'polypeptide(L)'
;MKKKQNLLLLVLAVLFVSLFSGSTAVSAASFPRLEIARTGEIVSKNNNLYYRYAKRNYARNKYLRIKGKNYYFDNSGKAWYGMHTIHGRKYYFGVRSEGYMYRDRLFRYNKNYYYVNKKGILITGGWYTLPSGKRYYFDSSGKAYTGKKKINKTTYYFEKDGALNHSGLYYDLASDCAILINADTGKVLYAKNENMRHANASTTKIMTCILALENSKMNETVNFSARAAAQEPTKLYARTGEKFYMRDMLYSLMLPSHNDTAVAIAEHISGSQSKFAKLMNQKAAQIGCSNTHFVTANGLDAGYNHYTTASDLARIASYAIKKPAFLKLINTKSYAFRSLNTRRRFSVNTTNALLGNMPGVTGMKTDRKSVV
;
A
#
# COMPACT_ATOMS: atom_id res chain seq x y z
N MET A 1 -41.65 -46.22 9.41
CA MET A 1 -41.18 -46.24 10.82
C MET A 1 -39.77 -45.63 10.83
N LYS A 2 -39.63 -44.37 11.26
CA LYS A 2 -38.32 -43.65 11.35
C LYS A 2 -37.97 -43.50 12.83
N LYS A 3 -36.91 -44.19 13.27
CA LYS A 3 -36.34 -44.01 14.61
C LYS A 3 -35.53 -42.71 14.68
N LYS A 4 -35.92 -41.80 15.58
CA LYS A 4 -35.13 -40.64 16.01
C LYS A 4 -34.05 -41.13 16.98
N GLN A 5 -32.81 -40.87 16.70
CA GLN A 5 -31.71 -40.98 17.67
C GLN A 5 -31.45 -39.60 18.31
N ASN A 6 -31.69 -39.54 19.60
CA ASN A 6 -31.31 -38.38 20.44
C ASN A 6 -29.83 -38.49 20.76
N LEU A 7 -29.07 -37.45 20.39
CA LEU A 7 -27.67 -37.30 20.78
C LEU A 7 -27.60 -36.54 22.11
N LEU A 8 -27.22 -37.25 23.15
CA LEU A 8 -27.00 -36.69 24.50
C LEU A 8 -25.62 -36.03 24.55
N LEU A 9 -25.56 -34.70 24.73
CA LEU A 9 -24.32 -33.97 24.94
C LEU A 9 -23.90 -34.11 26.40
N LEU A 10 -22.84 -34.88 26.66
CA LEU A 10 -22.21 -34.97 27.98
C LEU A 10 -21.22 -33.84 28.15
N VAL A 11 -21.51 -32.88 29.02
CA VAL A 11 -20.56 -31.82 29.45
C VAL A 11 -19.75 -32.36 30.61
N LEU A 12 -18.49 -32.72 30.36
CA LEU A 12 -17.54 -33.07 31.41
C LEU A 12 -16.90 -31.77 31.92
N ALA A 13 -17.28 -31.32 33.09
CA ALA A 13 -16.56 -30.30 33.86
C ALA A 13 -15.43 -31.01 34.61
N VAL A 14 -14.19 -30.79 34.19
CA VAL A 14 -12.99 -31.22 34.94
C VAL A 14 -12.62 -30.09 35.93
N LEU A 15 -12.92 -30.32 37.19
CA LEU A 15 -12.38 -29.52 38.30
C LEU A 15 -10.89 -29.91 38.52
N PHE A 16 -9.97 -29.03 38.16
CA PHE A 16 -8.59 -29.13 38.66
C PHE A 16 -8.49 -28.43 40.03
N VAL A 17 -8.47 -29.20 41.09
CA VAL A 17 -8.02 -28.73 42.40
C VAL A 17 -6.50 -28.87 42.42
N SER A 18 -5.76 -27.78 42.23
CA SER A 18 -4.33 -27.74 42.52
C SER A 18 -4.14 -27.28 43.97
N LEU A 19 -3.68 -28.20 44.81
CA LEU A 19 -3.10 -27.92 46.11
C LEU A 19 -1.83 -27.11 45.90
N PHE A 20 -1.87 -25.81 46.24
CA PHE A 20 -0.66 -25.00 46.37
C PHE A 20 -0.30 -24.87 47.85
N SER A 21 0.81 -25.50 48.20
CA SER A 21 1.54 -25.30 49.45
C SER A 21 2.04 -23.85 49.53
N GLY A 22 1.87 -23.29 50.67
CA GLY A 22 2.29 -22.03 51.24
C GLY A 22 3.28 -21.16 50.44
N SER A 23 2.74 -20.07 49.90
CA SER A 23 3.49 -18.83 49.71
C SER A 23 2.73 -17.73 50.42
N THR A 24 3.41 -17.03 51.33
CA THR A 24 2.93 -15.86 52.02
C THR A 24 2.34 -14.87 51.04
N ALA A 25 1.00 -14.71 51.07
CA ALA A 25 0.32 -13.68 50.29
C ALA A 25 0.82 -12.33 50.79
N VAL A 26 1.71 -11.71 50.08
CA VAL A 26 1.94 -10.26 50.18
C VAL A 26 0.59 -9.62 49.84
N SER A 27 -0.05 -9.00 50.82
CA SER A 27 -1.25 -8.22 50.68
C SER A 27 -1.10 -7.30 49.46
N ALA A 28 -1.88 -7.55 48.42
CA ALA A 28 -1.92 -6.70 47.24
C ALA A 28 -2.44 -5.32 47.69
N ALA A 29 -1.53 -4.38 47.92
CA ALA A 29 -1.87 -3.01 48.17
C ALA A 29 -2.85 -2.55 47.09
N SER A 30 -4.07 -2.15 47.46
CA SER A 30 -5.08 -1.70 46.53
C SER A 30 -4.52 -0.54 45.70
N PHE A 31 -4.56 -0.68 44.36
CA PHE A 31 -4.12 0.42 43.50
C PHE A 31 -4.94 1.69 43.84
N PRO A 32 -4.31 2.85 44.09
CA PRO A 32 -4.99 4.02 44.60
C PRO A 32 -6.05 4.54 43.62
N ARG A 33 -7.12 5.14 44.21
CA ARG A 33 -8.17 5.79 43.41
C ARG A 33 -7.60 6.97 42.62
N LEU A 34 -8.11 7.19 41.41
CA LEU A 34 -7.75 8.31 40.55
C LEU A 34 -8.21 9.63 41.19
N GLU A 35 -7.28 10.54 41.47
CA GLU A 35 -7.52 11.88 41.96
C GLU A 35 -7.26 12.92 40.85
N ILE A 36 -8.03 14.01 40.83
CA ILE A 36 -7.79 15.15 39.92
C ILE A 36 -6.82 16.12 40.59
N ALA A 37 -5.65 16.30 40.00
CA ALA A 37 -4.67 17.26 40.46
C ALA A 37 -5.11 18.68 40.08
N ARG A 38 -5.37 19.51 41.08
CA ARG A 38 -5.83 20.91 40.88
C ARG A 38 -4.69 21.92 40.94
N THR A 39 -3.67 21.64 41.77
CA THR A 39 -2.51 22.52 42.01
C THR A 39 -1.22 21.71 41.95
N GLY A 40 -0.14 22.34 41.50
CA GLY A 40 1.17 21.70 41.37
C GLY A 40 1.62 21.50 39.92
N GLU A 41 2.77 20.91 39.76
CA GLU A 41 3.44 20.76 38.46
C GLU A 41 4.23 19.44 38.35
N ILE A 42 4.41 18.98 37.10
CA ILE A 42 5.34 17.88 36.81
C ILE A 42 6.74 18.47 36.74
N VAL A 43 7.66 17.91 37.50
CA VAL A 43 9.08 18.29 37.52
C VAL A 43 9.95 17.09 37.13
N SER A 44 11.01 17.31 36.35
CA SER A 44 11.99 16.30 36.00
C SER A 44 13.24 16.44 36.89
N LYS A 45 13.67 15.32 37.49
CA LYS A 45 14.91 15.24 38.27
C LYS A 45 15.58 13.89 38.05
N ASN A 46 16.87 13.91 37.71
CA ASN A 46 17.65 12.69 37.45
C ASN A 46 16.93 11.76 36.46
N ASN A 47 16.46 12.32 35.34
CA ASN A 47 15.73 11.63 34.32
C ASN A 47 14.46 10.86 34.74
N ASN A 48 13.84 11.28 35.88
CA ASN A 48 12.55 10.79 36.36
C ASN A 48 11.56 11.96 36.50
N LEU A 49 10.27 11.68 36.31
CA LEU A 49 9.21 12.65 36.52
C LEU A 49 8.63 12.52 37.93
N TYR A 50 8.32 13.64 38.55
CA TYR A 50 7.68 13.77 39.85
C TYR A 50 6.53 14.78 39.72
N TYR A 51 5.52 14.67 40.60
CA TYR A 51 4.51 15.70 40.73
C TYR A 51 4.73 16.46 42.03
N ARG A 52 4.95 17.76 41.95
CA ARG A 52 5.25 18.65 43.08
C ARG A 52 4.03 19.51 43.38
N TYR A 53 3.45 19.39 44.57
CA TYR A 53 2.37 20.23 45.04
C TYR A 53 2.86 21.60 45.50
N ALA A 54 3.97 21.61 46.29
CA ALA A 54 4.64 22.78 46.82
C ALA A 54 6.12 22.50 47.01
N LYS A 55 6.89 23.49 47.49
CA LYS A 55 8.32 23.32 47.76
C LYS A 55 8.55 22.11 48.67
N ARG A 56 9.29 21.09 48.14
CA ARG A 56 9.62 19.82 48.81
C ARG A 56 8.43 18.86 49.10
N ASN A 57 7.22 19.13 48.61
CA ASN A 57 6.08 18.23 48.78
C ASN A 57 5.74 17.54 47.45
N TYR A 58 6.01 16.24 47.36
CA TYR A 58 5.84 15.43 46.15
C TYR A 58 4.74 14.38 46.32
N ALA A 59 4.00 14.12 45.24
CA ALA A 59 3.04 13.01 45.21
C ALA A 59 3.78 11.67 45.38
N ARG A 60 3.31 10.81 46.29
CA ARG A 60 3.80 9.48 46.55
C ARG A 60 2.62 8.53 46.69
N ASN A 61 2.74 7.35 46.05
CA ASN A 61 1.68 6.35 46.01
C ASN A 61 0.32 6.97 45.58
N LYS A 62 0.35 7.80 44.52
CA LYS A 62 -0.80 8.56 44.04
C LYS A 62 -1.07 8.29 42.56
N TYR A 63 -2.35 8.07 42.22
CA TYR A 63 -2.82 8.00 40.86
C TYR A 63 -3.55 9.30 40.50
N LEU A 64 -2.90 10.13 39.67
CA LEU A 64 -3.34 11.51 39.45
C LEU A 64 -3.73 11.74 37.99
N ARG A 65 -4.81 12.49 37.76
CA ARG A 65 -5.11 13.09 36.45
C ARG A 65 -4.59 14.53 36.44
N ILE A 66 -3.60 14.77 35.57
CA ILE A 66 -2.92 16.05 35.41
C ILE A 66 -3.10 16.49 33.95
N LYS A 67 -3.76 17.65 33.75
CA LYS A 67 -4.03 18.17 32.37
C LYS A 67 -4.59 17.10 31.41
N GLY A 68 -5.58 16.31 31.87
CA GLY A 68 -6.24 15.26 31.08
C GLY A 68 -5.49 13.94 30.97
N LYS A 69 -4.23 13.85 31.38
CA LYS A 69 -3.40 12.63 31.34
C LYS A 69 -3.33 11.98 32.73
N ASN A 70 -3.32 10.64 32.77
CA ASN A 70 -3.28 9.88 34.02
C ASN A 70 -1.85 9.41 34.32
N TYR A 71 -1.36 9.73 35.51
CA TYR A 71 -0.03 9.38 36.02
C TYR A 71 -0.13 8.57 37.29
N TYR A 72 0.73 7.61 37.50
CA TYR A 72 0.93 6.99 38.79
C TYR A 72 2.33 7.33 39.32
N PHE A 73 2.40 7.84 40.54
CA PHE A 73 3.63 8.14 41.28
C PHE A 73 3.81 7.09 42.38
N ASP A 74 4.93 6.40 42.34
CA ASP A 74 5.24 5.32 43.27
C ASP A 74 5.57 5.86 44.70
N ASN A 75 5.94 4.97 45.61
CA ASN A 75 6.29 5.33 46.98
C ASN A 75 7.52 6.24 47.08
N SER A 76 8.41 6.22 46.08
CA SER A 76 9.54 7.14 45.98
C SER A 76 9.16 8.48 45.33
N GLY A 77 7.93 8.61 44.84
CA GLY A 77 7.39 9.77 44.17
C GLY A 77 7.74 9.81 42.65
N LYS A 78 8.32 8.76 42.09
CA LYS A 78 8.65 8.69 40.66
C LYS A 78 7.42 8.29 39.88
N ALA A 79 7.19 8.96 38.74
CA ALA A 79 6.17 8.54 37.80
C ALA A 79 6.52 7.18 37.20
N TRP A 80 5.53 6.32 37.02
CA TRP A 80 5.68 5.08 36.29
C TRP A 80 5.89 5.35 34.78
N TYR A 81 6.64 4.49 34.14
CA TYR A 81 6.82 4.42 32.69
C TYR A 81 6.93 2.96 32.24
N GLY A 82 6.65 2.68 30.96
CA GLY A 82 6.67 1.31 30.42
C GLY A 82 5.44 0.49 30.81
N MET A 83 5.60 -0.83 30.78
CA MET A 83 4.51 -1.78 31.08
C MET A 83 4.39 -2.02 32.58
N HIS A 84 3.15 -1.95 33.10
CA HIS A 84 2.82 -2.28 34.48
C HIS A 84 1.56 -3.14 34.54
N THR A 85 1.50 -4.04 35.52
CA THR A 85 0.33 -4.88 35.78
C THR A 85 -0.40 -4.36 37.02
N ILE A 86 -1.69 -4.08 36.90
CA ILE A 86 -2.56 -3.62 37.97
C ILE A 86 -3.78 -4.55 37.99
N HIS A 87 -4.01 -5.23 39.12
CA HIS A 87 -5.11 -6.20 39.25
C HIS A 87 -5.22 -7.19 38.07
N GLY A 88 -4.08 -7.80 37.68
CA GLY A 88 -4.02 -8.76 36.60
C GLY A 88 -4.14 -8.18 35.17
N ARG A 89 -4.33 -6.86 35.03
CA ARG A 89 -4.44 -6.19 33.72
C ARG A 89 -3.17 -5.38 33.44
N LYS A 90 -2.69 -5.45 32.20
CA LYS A 90 -1.50 -4.71 31.78
C LYS A 90 -1.88 -3.32 31.25
N TYR A 91 -1.05 -2.34 31.61
CA TYR A 91 -1.15 -0.93 31.20
C TYR A 91 0.22 -0.45 30.72
N TYR A 92 0.23 0.60 29.90
CA TYR A 92 1.47 1.23 29.46
C TYR A 92 1.48 2.71 29.81
N PHE A 93 2.51 3.13 30.53
CA PHE A 93 2.68 4.50 31.02
C PHE A 93 3.66 5.34 30.17
N GLY A 94 3.67 5.14 28.86
CA GLY A 94 4.52 5.85 27.93
C GLY A 94 6.00 5.58 28.12
N VAL A 95 6.83 6.37 27.47
CA VAL A 95 8.28 6.37 27.71
C VAL A 95 8.63 7.19 28.94
N ARG A 96 9.87 7.07 29.44
CA ARG A 96 10.31 7.72 30.69
C ARG A 96 10.07 9.24 30.73
N SER A 97 10.23 9.92 29.62
CA SER A 97 9.98 11.36 29.49
C SER A 97 8.49 11.74 29.47
N GLU A 98 7.58 10.79 29.30
CA GLU A 98 6.14 11.03 29.25
C GLU A 98 5.46 10.63 30.54
N GLY A 99 5.70 9.42 31.08
CA GLY A 99 5.23 8.92 32.37
C GLY A 99 3.72 8.87 32.54
N TYR A 100 2.91 8.98 31.51
CA TYR A 100 1.46 8.93 31.61
C TYR A 100 0.87 7.70 30.91
N MET A 101 -0.25 7.21 31.43
CA MET A 101 -0.95 6.04 30.92
C MET A 101 -1.52 6.30 29.52
N TYR A 102 -1.13 5.48 28.55
CA TYR A 102 -1.70 5.51 27.20
C TYR A 102 -3.14 4.98 27.20
N ARG A 103 -3.96 5.55 26.33
CA ARG A 103 -5.36 5.17 26.15
C ARG A 103 -5.71 5.26 24.65
N ASP A 104 -6.49 4.29 24.16
CA ASP A 104 -6.96 4.22 22.76
C ASP A 104 -5.82 4.47 21.75
N ARG A 105 -4.72 3.76 21.93
CA ARG A 105 -3.48 4.06 21.19
C ARG A 105 -2.72 2.81 20.80
N LEU A 106 -2.36 2.73 19.51
CA LEU A 106 -1.32 1.84 19.01
C LEU A 106 0.04 2.48 19.30
N PHE A 107 1.00 1.72 19.79
CA PHE A 107 2.34 2.22 20.13
C PHE A 107 3.39 1.14 19.89
N ARG A 108 4.63 1.58 19.73
CA ARG A 108 5.79 0.69 19.59
C ARG A 108 6.59 0.64 20.87
N TYR A 109 6.85 -0.57 21.37
CA TYR A 109 7.68 -0.81 22.54
C TYR A 109 8.54 -2.04 22.31
N ASN A 110 9.85 -1.96 22.61
CA ASN A 110 10.81 -3.04 22.39
C ASN A 110 10.68 -3.68 20.99
N LYS A 111 10.69 -2.85 19.95
CA LYS A 111 10.55 -3.22 18.52
C LYS A 111 9.21 -3.85 18.12
N ASN A 112 8.27 -4.09 19.04
CA ASN A 112 6.96 -4.67 18.76
C ASN A 112 5.85 -3.62 18.86
N TYR A 113 4.72 -3.86 18.20
CA TYR A 113 3.53 -3.03 18.29
C TYR A 113 2.54 -3.59 19.31
N TYR A 114 1.91 -2.70 20.05
CA TYR A 114 0.93 -2.98 21.10
C TYR A 114 -0.22 -2.00 21.00
N TYR A 115 -1.38 -2.39 21.52
CA TYR A 115 -2.52 -1.49 21.59
C TYR A 115 -3.14 -1.50 22.98
N VAL A 116 -3.43 -0.31 23.50
CA VAL A 116 -4.22 -0.12 24.71
C VAL A 116 -5.59 0.48 24.34
N ASN A 117 -6.65 -0.06 24.91
CA ASN A 117 -8.02 0.41 24.66
C ASN A 117 -8.34 1.74 25.35
N LYS A 118 -9.58 2.24 25.19
CA LYS A 118 -10.06 3.48 25.85
C LYS A 118 -9.92 3.50 27.37
N LYS A 119 -9.91 2.32 28.02
CA LYS A 119 -9.66 2.19 29.46
C LYS A 119 -8.17 2.14 29.81
N GLY A 120 -7.27 2.14 28.82
CA GLY A 120 -5.82 2.01 28.99
C GLY A 120 -5.34 0.56 29.16
N ILE A 121 -6.22 -0.42 29.01
CA ILE A 121 -5.90 -1.83 29.18
C ILE A 121 -5.25 -2.35 27.89
N LEU A 122 -4.11 -3.05 28.03
CA LEU A 122 -3.44 -3.71 26.92
C LEU A 122 -4.32 -4.80 26.32
N ILE A 123 -4.48 -4.78 25.01
CA ILE A 123 -5.16 -5.86 24.30
C ILE A 123 -4.22 -7.04 24.15
N THR A 124 -4.69 -8.23 24.49
CA THR A 124 -3.93 -9.48 24.42
C THR A 124 -4.80 -10.60 23.87
N GLY A 125 -4.18 -11.58 23.20
CA GLY A 125 -4.79 -12.86 22.81
C GLY A 125 -5.98 -12.74 21.87
N GLY A 126 -5.73 -12.56 20.57
CA GLY A 126 -6.79 -12.66 19.55
C GLY A 126 -6.93 -11.45 18.63
N TRP A 127 -8.04 -11.48 17.88
CA TRP A 127 -8.37 -10.45 16.90
C TRP A 127 -8.92 -9.20 17.58
N TYR A 128 -8.46 -8.05 17.09
CA TYR A 128 -8.96 -6.75 17.53
C TYR A 128 -9.00 -5.76 16.36
N THR A 129 -10.12 -5.05 16.23
CA THR A 129 -10.28 -3.97 15.23
C THR A 129 -10.17 -2.64 15.93
N LEU A 130 -9.21 -1.80 15.48
CA LEU A 130 -9.03 -0.45 16.02
C LEU A 130 -10.18 0.46 15.59
N PRO A 131 -10.39 1.62 16.25
CA PRO A 131 -11.35 2.62 15.80
C PRO A 131 -11.11 3.14 14.38
N SER A 132 -9.88 3.05 13.88
CA SER A 132 -9.51 3.37 12.49
C SER A 132 -10.01 2.37 11.46
N GLY A 133 -10.65 1.26 11.87
CA GLY A 133 -11.06 0.15 11.01
C GLY A 133 -9.93 -0.86 10.71
N LYS A 134 -8.68 -0.57 11.04
CA LYS A 134 -7.57 -1.53 10.87
C LYS A 134 -7.70 -2.69 11.86
N ARG A 135 -7.52 -3.91 11.37
CA ARG A 135 -7.62 -5.14 12.16
C ARG A 135 -6.25 -5.71 12.48
N TYR A 136 -6.07 -6.20 13.71
CA TYR A 136 -4.83 -6.75 14.24
C TYR A 136 -5.08 -8.10 14.91
N TYR A 137 -4.04 -8.91 15.05
CA TYR A 137 -4.04 -10.07 15.91
C TYR A 137 -2.92 -9.92 16.95
N PHE A 138 -3.28 -9.91 18.22
CA PHE A 138 -2.34 -9.80 19.32
C PHE A 138 -2.12 -11.17 19.95
N ASP A 139 -0.87 -11.50 20.27
CA ASP A 139 -0.54 -12.71 21.03
C ASP A 139 -0.94 -12.58 22.50
N SER A 140 -0.74 -13.64 23.29
CA SER A 140 -1.05 -13.64 24.74
C SER A 140 -0.24 -12.61 25.55
N SER A 141 0.90 -12.15 25.02
CA SER A 141 1.71 -11.10 25.62
C SER A 141 1.26 -9.68 25.23
N GLY A 142 0.38 -9.58 24.22
CA GLY A 142 -0.12 -8.32 23.64
C GLY A 142 0.71 -7.79 22.46
N LYS A 143 1.65 -8.56 21.95
CA LYS A 143 2.40 -8.17 20.74
C LYS A 143 1.53 -8.38 19.49
N ALA A 144 1.44 -7.37 18.63
CA ALA A 144 0.81 -7.52 17.34
C ALA A 144 1.62 -8.47 16.45
N TYR A 145 0.93 -9.36 15.75
CA TYR A 145 1.56 -10.19 14.72
C TYR A 145 2.02 -9.32 13.55
N THR A 146 3.16 -9.69 12.96
CA THR A 146 3.71 -9.07 11.75
C THR A 146 4.16 -10.16 10.78
N GLY A 147 4.14 -9.87 9.47
CA GLY A 147 4.49 -10.83 8.44
C GLY A 147 3.50 -12.00 8.33
N LYS A 148 3.96 -13.13 7.81
CA LYS A 148 3.15 -14.33 7.60
C LYS A 148 2.94 -15.08 8.92
N LYS A 149 1.69 -15.35 9.29
CA LYS A 149 1.30 -16.09 10.50
C LYS A 149 0.15 -17.05 10.24
N LYS A 150 0.22 -18.26 10.81
CA LYS A 150 -0.86 -19.25 10.77
C LYS A 150 -1.67 -19.15 12.05
N ILE A 151 -2.99 -18.92 11.92
CA ILE A 151 -3.94 -18.83 13.03
C ILE A 151 -5.10 -19.79 12.70
N ASN A 152 -5.37 -20.77 13.56
CA ASN A 152 -6.45 -21.74 13.38
C ASN A 152 -6.49 -22.37 11.96
N LYS A 153 -5.37 -22.93 11.50
CA LYS A 153 -5.20 -23.55 10.16
C LYS A 153 -5.19 -22.56 8.98
N THR A 154 -5.61 -21.31 9.17
CA THR A 154 -5.62 -20.27 8.13
C THR A 154 -4.36 -19.42 8.19
N THR A 155 -3.76 -19.15 7.03
CA THR A 155 -2.60 -18.25 6.92
C THR A 155 -3.07 -16.83 6.74
N TYR A 156 -2.57 -15.95 7.59
CA TYR A 156 -2.81 -14.50 7.53
C TYR A 156 -1.50 -13.76 7.32
N TYR A 157 -1.61 -12.54 6.83
CA TYR A 157 -0.47 -11.68 6.58
C TYR A 157 -0.71 -10.33 7.23
N PHE A 158 0.31 -9.85 7.92
CA PHE A 158 0.25 -8.60 8.69
C PHE A 158 1.35 -7.66 8.19
N GLU A 159 1.02 -6.40 8.08
CA GLU A 159 1.94 -5.32 7.73
C GLU A 159 3.07 -5.17 8.77
N LYS A 160 4.08 -4.34 8.46
CA LYS A 160 5.18 -4.04 9.40
C LYS A 160 4.70 -3.40 10.70
N ASP A 161 3.57 -2.67 10.66
CA ASP A 161 2.93 -2.07 11.84
C ASP A 161 1.99 -3.04 12.57
N GLY A 162 1.81 -4.26 12.06
CA GLY A 162 0.96 -5.30 12.61
C GLY A 162 -0.49 -5.26 12.13
N ALA A 163 -0.87 -4.34 11.25
CA ALA A 163 -2.21 -4.33 10.67
C ALA A 163 -2.42 -5.57 9.78
N LEU A 164 -3.61 -6.19 9.86
CA LEU A 164 -3.97 -7.25 8.92
C LEU A 164 -3.96 -6.68 7.50
N ASN A 165 -3.21 -7.32 6.62
CA ASN A 165 -3.29 -7.03 5.20
C ASN A 165 -4.64 -7.53 4.68
N HIS A 166 -5.53 -6.60 4.32
CA HIS A 166 -6.91 -6.92 3.91
C HIS A 166 -7.02 -7.71 2.61
N SER A 167 -5.96 -7.74 1.79
CA SER A 167 -6.00 -8.48 0.53
C SER A 167 -5.95 -10.00 0.74
N GLY A 168 -5.55 -10.48 1.90
CA GLY A 168 -5.30 -11.91 2.14
C GLY A 168 -4.21 -12.49 1.24
N LEU A 169 -3.66 -11.68 0.36
CA LEU A 169 -2.70 -12.00 -0.68
C LEU A 169 -1.38 -11.29 -0.34
N TYR A 170 -0.58 -11.94 0.48
CA TYR A 170 0.81 -11.55 0.58
C TYR A 170 1.55 -12.17 -0.59
N TYR A 171 1.82 -11.36 -1.59
CA TYR A 171 2.85 -11.69 -2.54
C TYR A 171 4.14 -11.02 -2.05
N ASP A 172 5.16 -11.83 -1.84
CA ASP A 172 6.54 -11.33 -1.74
C ASP A 172 6.96 -10.90 -3.14
N LEU A 173 6.42 -9.75 -3.54
CA LEU A 173 6.73 -9.16 -4.82
C LEU A 173 8.12 -8.56 -4.73
N ALA A 174 9.02 -9.00 -5.61
CA ALA A 174 10.35 -8.42 -5.75
C ALA A 174 10.32 -6.94 -6.16
N SER A 175 9.18 -6.46 -6.74
CA SER A 175 9.01 -5.06 -7.10
C SER A 175 8.93 -4.15 -5.86
N ASP A 176 9.51 -2.95 -5.96
CA ASP A 176 9.46 -1.93 -4.90
C ASP A 176 8.06 -1.36 -4.69
N CYS A 177 7.28 -1.25 -5.75
CA CYS A 177 5.91 -0.76 -5.74
C CYS A 177 4.98 -1.74 -6.45
N ALA A 178 3.76 -1.89 -5.93
CA ALA A 178 2.71 -2.67 -6.59
C ALA A 178 1.33 -2.22 -6.14
N ILE A 179 0.34 -2.42 -7.01
CA ILE A 179 -1.07 -2.26 -6.69
C ILE A 179 -1.92 -3.30 -7.44
N LEU A 180 -2.97 -3.78 -6.78
CA LEU A 180 -4.04 -4.55 -7.40
C LEU A 180 -5.36 -3.87 -7.07
N ILE A 181 -6.15 -3.57 -8.07
CA ILE A 181 -7.46 -2.93 -7.91
C ILE A 181 -8.56 -3.73 -8.63
N ASN A 182 -9.77 -3.58 -8.16
CA ASN A 182 -10.94 -3.89 -8.97
C ASN A 182 -11.14 -2.71 -9.94
N ALA A 183 -11.05 -2.98 -11.25
CA ALA A 183 -11.04 -1.93 -12.27
C ALA A 183 -12.40 -1.22 -12.43
N ASP A 184 -13.52 -1.88 -12.07
CA ASP A 184 -14.87 -1.33 -12.20
C ASP A 184 -15.18 -0.38 -11.04
N THR A 185 -14.78 -0.76 -9.81
CA THR A 185 -15.10 -0.03 -8.59
C THR A 185 -13.97 0.88 -8.09
N GLY A 186 -12.75 0.71 -8.60
CA GLY A 186 -11.54 1.37 -8.09
C GLY A 186 -11.06 0.85 -6.73
N LYS A 187 -11.74 -0.18 -6.16
CA LYS A 187 -11.38 -0.74 -4.85
C LYS A 187 -9.97 -1.33 -4.88
N VAL A 188 -9.10 -0.86 -3.99
CA VAL A 188 -7.76 -1.44 -3.80
C VAL A 188 -7.88 -2.79 -3.11
N LEU A 189 -7.34 -3.83 -3.73
CA LEU A 189 -7.31 -5.20 -3.23
C LEU A 189 -5.94 -5.53 -2.61
N TYR A 190 -4.87 -4.95 -3.14
CA TYR A 190 -3.51 -5.04 -2.62
C TYR A 190 -2.75 -3.76 -2.96
N ALA A 191 -1.86 -3.32 -2.08
CA ALA A 191 -0.96 -2.19 -2.32
C ALA A 191 0.38 -2.40 -1.59
N LYS A 192 1.47 -2.03 -2.26
CA LYS A 192 2.83 -1.97 -1.73
C LYS A 192 3.47 -0.70 -2.24
N ASN A 193 3.77 0.26 -1.34
CA ASN A 193 4.37 1.55 -1.69
C ASN A 193 3.70 2.23 -2.90
N GLU A 194 2.39 2.13 -3.03
CA GLU A 194 1.60 2.47 -4.21
C GLU A 194 1.67 3.94 -4.60
N ASN A 195 2.09 4.80 -3.67
CA ASN A 195 2.25 6.24 -3.88
C ASN A 195 3.72 6.69 -4.03
N MET A 196 4.65 5.74 -4.03
CA MET A 196 6.07 6.03 -4.29
C MET A 196 6.28 6.35 -5.77
N ARG A 197 6.99 7.44 -6.06
CA ARG A 197 7.32 7.85 -7.43
C ARG A 197 8.38 6.95 -8.03
N HIS A 198 8.14 6.48 -9.22
CA HIS A 198 9.06 5.69 -10.03
C HIS A 198 9.07 6.18 -11.48
N ALA A 199 10.15 5.90 -12.19
CA ALA A 199 10.20 6.09 -13.63
C ALA A 199 9.12 5.24 -14.32
N ASN A 200 8.39 5.83 -15.26
CA ASN A 200 7.30 5.16 -15.97
C ASN A 200 7.81 4.12 -16.97
N ALA A 201 9.00 4.37 -17.51
CA ALA A 201 9.54 3.61 -18.63
C ALA A 201 8.45 3.36 -19.71
N SER A 202 8.42 2.22 -20.33
CA SER A 202 7.47 1.91 -21.43
C SER A 202 6.01 1.81 -21.01
N THR A 203 5.65 1.85 -19.72
CA THR A 203 4.25 1.97 -19.31
C THR A 203 3.66 3.33 -19.69
N THR A 204 4.48 4.35 -19.93
CA THR A 204 4.13 5.65 -20.54
C THR A 204 3.28 5.49 -21.81
N LYS A 205 3.55 4.46 -22.61
CA LYS A 205 2.88 4.22 -23.91
C LYS A 205 1.38 3.93 -23.76
N ILE A 206 0.91 3.59 -22.55
CA ILE A 206 -0.53 3.50 -22.26
C ILE A 206 -1.18 4.88 -22.45
N MET A 207 -0.58 5.94 -21.88
CA MET A 207 -1.08 7.31 -22.05
C MET A 207 -0.97 7.78 -23.50
N THR A 208 0.11 7.45 -24.19
CA THR A 208 0.28 7.74 -25.63
C THR A 208 -0.82 7.07 -26.47
N CYS A 209 -1.17 5.83 -26.16
CA CYS A 209 -2.24 5.11 -26.81
C CYS A 209 -3.63 5.73 -26.52
N ILE A 210 -3.90 6.12 -25.28
CA ILE A 210 -5.15 6.83 -24.90
C ILE A 210 -5.32 8.08 -25.74
N LEU A 211 -4.30 8.91 -25.79
CA LEU A 211 -4.33 10.17 -26.55
C LEU A 211 -4.49 9.95 -28.06
N ALA A 212 -3.85 8.92 -28.60
CA ALA A 212 -4.00 8.59 -30.02
C ALA A 212 -5.44 8.13 -30.34
N LEU A 213 -6.04 7.31 -29.47
CA LEU A 213 -7.43 6.87 -29.63
C LEU A 213 -8.45 8.01 -29.49
N GLU A 214 -8.10 9.07 -28.80
CA GLU A 214 -8.99 10.20 -28.54
C GLU A 214 -8.82 11.37 -29.52
N ASN A 215 -7.64 11.51 -30.14
CA ASN A 215 -7.30 12.69 -30.95
C ASN A 215 -7.01 12.38 -32.41
N SER A 216 -7.23 11.13 -32.87
CA SER A 216 -6.99 10.76 -34.26
C SER A 216 -7.95 9.68 -34.75
N LYS A 217 -8.14 9.60 -36.06
CA LYS A 217 -8.88 8.51 -36.71
C LYS A 217 -7.93 7.35 -37.04
N MET A 218 -8.43 6.12 -36.97
CA MET A 218 -7.62 4.92 -37.19
C MET A 218 -7.00 4.79 -38.59
N ASN A 219 -7.60 5.45 -39.59
CA ASN A 219 -7.14 5.48 -40.97
C ASN A 219 -6.31 6.73 -41.32
N GLU A 220 -6.04 7.62 -40.37
CA GLU A 220 -5.13 8.75 -40.60
C GLU A 220 -3.71 8.26 -40.88
N THR A 221 -3.00 8.99 -41.71
CA THR A 221 -1.65 8.65 -42.14
C THR A 221 -0.65 9.32 -41.22
N VAL A 222 0.12 8.52 -40.47
CA VAL A 222 1.24 8.94 -39.65
C VAL A 222 2.51 8.92 -40.48
N ASN A 223 3.24 10.02 -40.52
CA ASN A 223 4.52 10.17 -41.21
C ASN A 223 5.68 10.10 -40.20
N PHE A 224 6.71 9.31 -40.51
CA PHE A 224 7.90 9.22 -39.69
C PHE A 224 8.88 10.36 -40.00
N SER A 225 9.10 11.22 -39.02
CA SER A 225 10.14 12.24 -39.06
C SER A 225 11.54 11.63 -38.90
N ALA A 226 12.58 12.40 -39.21
CA ALA A 226 13.95 12.01 -38.90
C ALA A 226 14.17 11.78 -37.39
N ARG A 227 13.53 12.60 -36.53
CA ARG A 227 13.58 12.44 -35.08
C ARG A 227 12.94 11.13 -34.62
N ALA A 228 11.76 10.78 -35.16
CA ALA A 228 11.12 9.53 -34.84
C ALA A 228 12.00 8.33 -35.27
N ALA A 229 12.50 8.33 -36.50
CA ALA A 229 13.36 7.26 -37.03
C ALA A 229 14.69 7.09 -36.26
N ALA A 230 15.21 8.16 -35.64
CA ALA A 230 16.45 8.16 -34.86
C ALA A 230 16.31 7.68 -33.40
N GLN A 231 15.11 7.31 -32.95
CA GLN A 231 14.90 6.88 -31.56
C GLN A 231 15.70 5.62 -31.21
N GLU A 232 16.03 5.49 -29.92
CA GLU A 232 16.69 4.30 -29.37
C GLU A 232 15.79 3.05 -29.40
N PRO A 233 16.34 1.84 -29.49
CA PRO A 233 15.58 0.60 -29.37
C PRO A 233 14.81 0.51 -28.04
N THR A 234 13.67 -0.24 -28.00
CA THR A 234 13.05 -1.04 -29.08
C THR A 234 12.37 -0.14 -30.12
N LYS A 235 12.45 -0.46 -31.38
CA LYS A 235 11.83 0.35 -32.44
C LYS A 235 11.38 -0.47 -33.66
N LEU A 236 10.49 0.09 -34.46
CA LEU A 236 9.99 -0.47 -35.69
C LEU A 236 11.04 -0.44 -36.78
N TYR A 237 12.07 0.42 -36.64
CA TYR A 237 13.05 0.70 -37.67
C TYR A 237 12.40 1.28 -38.94
N ALA A 238 11.39 2.11 -38.76
CA ALA A 238 10.82 2.88 -39.86
C ALA A 238 11.84 3.93 -40.36
N ARG A 239 11.82 4.19 -41.66
CA ARG A 239 12.68 5.17 -42.30
C ARG A 239 12.03 6.53 -42.28
N THR A 240 12.84 7.60 -42.28
CA THR A 240 12.34 8.97 -42.48
C THR A 240 11.46 9.04 -43.71
N GLY A 241 10.28 9.64 -43.60
CA GLY A 241 9.31 9.77 -44.67
C GLY A 241 8.42 8.52 -44.92
N GLU A 242 8.65 7.41 -44.19
CA GLU A 242 7.73 6.26 -44.29
C GLU A 242 6.37 6.62 -43.66
N LYS A 243 5.30 6.13 -44.26
CA LYS A 243 3.93 6.42 -43.90
C LYS A 243 3.17 5.16 -43.50
N PHE A 244 2.35 5.26 -42.43
CA PHE A 244 1.55 4.15 -41.92
C PHE A 244 0.19 4.65 -41.46
N TYR A 245 -0.81 3.77 -41.41
CA TYR A 245 -2.06 4.13 -40.72
C TYR A 245 -1.89 4.22 -39.23
N MET A 246 -2.64 5.10 -38.56
CA MET A 246 -2.63 5.24 -37.10
C MET A 246 -2.94 3.89 -36.40
N ARG A 247 -3.90 3.11 -36.90
CA ARG A 247 -4.20 1.78 -36.34
C ARG A 247 -2.97 0.85 -36.32
N ASP A 248 -2.15 0.87 -37.36
CA ASP A 248 -0.95 0.03 -37.46
C ASP A 248 0.11 0.50 -36.47
N MET A 249 0.21 1.81 -36.29
CA MET A 249 1.10 2.41 -35.31
C MET A 249 0.69 2.09 -33.87
N LEU A 250 -0.61 1.98 -33.57
CA LEU A 250 -1.07 1.57 -32.23
C LEU A 250 -0.71 0.11 -31.91
N TYR A 251 -0.76 -0.81 -32.87
CA TYR A 251 -0.25 -2.17 -32.67
C TYR A 251 1.27 -2.18 -32.50
N SER A 252 2.00 -1.40 -33.29
CA SER A 252 3.45 -1.22 -33.16
C SER A 252 3.85 -0.62 -31.80
N LEU A 253 3.05 0.30 -31.28
CA LEU A 253 3.25 0.94 -29.98
C LEU A 253 3.04 -0.04 -28.81
N MET A 254 1.94 -0.79 -28.86
CA MET A 254 1.45 -1.55 -27.70
C MET A 254 2.03 -2.95 -27.59
N LEU A 255 2.23 -3.67 -28.71
CA LEU A 255 2.72 -5.04 -28.71
C LEU A 255 4.22 -5.13 -28.42
N PRO A 256 5.13 -4.66 -29.33
CA PRO A 256 6.57 -4.73 -29.12
C PRO A 256 7.14 -3.51 -28.37
N SER A 257 6.33 -2.48 -28.11
CA SER A 257 6.76 -1.30 -27.37
C SER A 257 7.69 -0.34 -28.13
N HIS A 258 7.49 -0.14 -29.43
CA HIS A 258 8.39 0.65 -30.26
C HIS A 258 8.45 2.15 -29.89
N ASN A 259 9.67 2.67 -29.69
CA ASN A 259 9.93 4.05 -29.26
C ASN A 259 9.76 5.05 -30.40
N ASP A 260 10.25 4.70 -31.60
CA ASP A 260 10.12 5.50 -32.82
C ASP A 260 8.65 5.71 -33.19
N THR A 261 7.84 4.68 -33.05
CA THR A 261 6.38 4.75 -33.24
C THR A 261 5.71 5.70 -32.25
N ALA A 262 6.12 5.67 -30.97
CA ALA A 262 5.56 6.58 -29.96
C ALA A 262 5.83 8.05 -30.30
N VAL A 263 7.04 8.35 -30.79
CA VAL A 263 7.43 9.70 -31.21
C VAL A 263 6.68 10.11 -32.46
N ALA A 264 6.54 9.25 -33.46
CA ALA A 264 5.78 9.53 -34.67
C ALA A 264 4.30 9.84 -34.38
N ILE A 265 3.68 9.09 -33.47
CA ILE A 265 2.31 9.34 -32.99
C ILE A 265 2.22 10.71 -32.29
N ALA A 266 3.16 11.02 -31.40
CA ALA A 266 3.17 12.28 -30.67
C ALA A 266 3.31 13.48 -31.58
N GLU A 267 4.18 13.40 -32.57
CA GLU A 267 4.40 14.45 -33.57
C GLU A 267 3.18 14.61 -34.49
N HIS A 268 2.54 13.51 -34.88
CA HIS A 268 1.31 13.52 -35.68
C HIS A 268 0.18 14.27 -34.97
N ILE A 269 -0.05 13.99 -33.66
CA ILE A 269 -1.18 14.55 -32.91
C ILE A 269 -0.93 16.00 -32.51
N SER A 270 0.28 16.38 -32.15
CA SER A 270 0.55 17.67 -31.52
C SER A 270 1.68 18.49 -32.15
N GLY A 271 2.29 17.98 -33.23
CA GLY A 271 3.38 18.62 -33.94
C GLY A 271 4.75 18.56 -33.24
N SER A 272 4.80 18.20 -31.95
CA SER A 272 6.06 18.04 -31.22
C SER A 272 5.92 17.21 -29.94
N GLN A 273 7.02 16.60 -29.48
CA GLN A 273 7.10 15.89 -28.20
C GLN A 273 6.69 16.75 -27.00
N SER A 274 7.15 18.00 -26.96
CA SER A 274 6.89 18.93 -25.86
C SER A 274 5.38 19.29 -25.77
N LYS A 275 4.74 19.55 -26.90
CA LYS A 275 3.27 19.78 -26.94
C LYS A 275 2.51 18.51 -26.55
N PHE A 276 2.97 17.34 -27.00
CA PHE A 276 2.36 16.07 -26.63
C PHE A 276 2.48 15.78 -25.13
N ALA A 277 3.65 16.04 -24.52
CA ALA A 277 3.85 15.90 -23.09
C ALA A 277 2.87 16.79 -22.27
N LYS A 278 2.56 18.00 -22.75
CA LYS A 278 1.52 18.85 -22.13
C LYS A 278 0.15 18.18 -22.19
N LEU A 279 -0.22 17.60 -23.32
CA LEU A 279 -1.49 16.83 -23.46
C LEU A 279 -1.52 15.63 -22.53
N MET A 280 -0.40 14.89 -22.41
CA MET A 280 -0.29 13.74 -21.49
C MET A 280 -0.53 14.16 -20.04
N ASN A 281 0.08 15.26 -19.60
CA ASN A 281 -0.08 15.77 -18.23
C ASN A 281 -1.50 16.29 -17.97
N GLN A 282 -2.11 16.99 -18.94
CA GLN A 282 -3.51 17.42 -18.86
C GLN A 282 -4.45 16.21 -18.74
N LYS A 283 -4.23 15.17 -19.56
CA LYS A 283 -5.01 13.92 -19.48
C LYS A 283 -4.82 13.21 -18.16
N ALA A 284 -3.58 13.13 -17.64
CA ALA A 284 -3.30 12.56 -16.33
C ALA A 284 -4.07 13.27 -15.21
N ALA A 285 -4.08 14.60 -15.22
CA ALA A 285 -4.87 15.40 -14.27
C ALA A 285 -6.38 15.14 -14.41
N GLN A 286 -6.92 15.07 -15.62
CA GLN A 286 -8.34 14.73 -15.89
C GLN A 286 -8.73 13.35 -15.37
N ILE A 287 -7.80 12.37 -15.42
CA ILE A 287 -8.00 11.02 -14.88
C ILE A 287 -7.90 10.99 -13.34
N GLY A 288 -7.42 12.06 -12.72
CA GLY A 288 -7.23 12.18 -11.27
C GLY A 288 -5.87 11.69 -10.77
N CYS A 289 -4.85 11.67 -11.63
CA CYS A 289 -3.47 11.38 -11.25
C CYS A 289 -2.85 12.61 -10.57
N SER A 290 -2.37 12.44 -9.34
CA SER A 290 -1.78 13.53 -8.55
C SER A 290 -0.24 13.47 -8.43
N ASN A 291 0.34 12.33 -8.76
CA ASN A 291 1.77 12.07 -8.65
C ASN A 291 2.36 11.49 -9.95
N THR A 292 1.95 12.06 -11.09
CA THR A 292 2.40 11.65 -12.42
C THR A 292 2.86 12.85 -13.22
N HIS A 293 4.02 12.72 -13.88
CA HIS A 293 4.52 13.72 -14.80
C HIS A 293 5.17 13.05 -16.01
N PHE A 294 4.71 13.42 -17.20
CA PHE A 294 5.20 12.94 -18.48
C PHE A 294 6.05 13.99 -19.19
N VAL A 295 7.18 13.56 -19.73
CA VAL A 295 8.09 14.39 -20.53
C VAL A 295 8.23 13.86 -21.94
N THR A 296 8.14 12.53 -22.12
CA THR A 296 8.28 11.87 -23.41
C THR A 296 7.08 10.96 -23.69
N ALA A 297 6.78 10.71 -24.97
CA ALA A 297 5.71 9.81 -25.39
C ALA A 297 6.09 8.33 -25.30
N ASN A 298 7.38 8.01 -25.28
CA ASN A 298 7.91 6.64 -25.29
C ASN A 298 8.33 6.13 -23.90
N GLY A 299 8.56 7.03 -22.94
CA GLY A 299 9.04 6.68 -21.61
C GLY A 299 10.56 6.52 -21.49
N LEU A 300 11.32 6.90 -22.52
CA LEU A 300 12.75 7.04 -22.39
C LEU A 300 13.06 8.21 -21.45
N ASP A 301 13.96 7.95 -20.52
CA ASP A 301 14.27 8.88 -19.46
C ASP A 301 14.83 10.20 -20.00
N ALA A 302 14.13 11.27 -19.69
CA ALA A 302 14.58 12.65 -19.90
C ALA A 302 15.03 13.25 -18.56
N GLY A 303 15.67 12.45 -17.72
CA GLY A 303 16.04 12.81 -16.35
C GLY A 303 14.94 12.53 -15.33
N TYR A 304 15.15 12.91 -14.08
CA TYR A 304 14.32 12.60 -12.91
C TYR A 304 12.89 13.15 -12.93
N ASN A 305 12.48 13.87 -13.99
CA ASN A 305 11.17 14.53 -14.05
C ASN A 305 10.10 13.75 -14.84
N HIS A 306 10.37 12.50 -15.20
CA HIS A 306 9.43 11.60 -15.88
C HIS A 306 9.04 10.45 -14.93
N TYR A 307 7.93 10.60 -14.23
CA TYR A 307 7.55 9.68 -13.15
C TYR A 307 6.04 9.43 -13.07
N THR A 308 5.68 8.35 -12.40
CA THR A 308 4.33 8.03 -11.95
C THR A 308 4.38 7.28 -10.61
N THR A 309 3.22 6.87 -10.11
CA THR A 309 3.08 5.94 -8.99
C THR A 309 2.28 4.71 -9.44
N ALA A 310 2.36 3.60 -8.71
CA ALA A 310 1.55 2.43 -9.00
C ALA A 310 0.04 2.77 -8.92
N SER A 311 -0.35 3.63 -7.99
CA SER A 311 -1.73 4.11 -7.82
C SER A 311 -2.22 4.89 -9.06
N ASP A 312 -1.44 5.85 -9.55
CA ASP A 312 -1.80 6.64 -10.72
C ASP A 312 -1.78 5.80 -12.01
N LEU A 313 -0.80 4.90 -12.14
CA LEU A 313 -0.74 3.99 -13.29
C LEU A 313 -1.97 3.06 -13.34
N ALA A 314 -2.45 2.60 -12.18
CA ALA A 314 -3.69 1.81 -12.10
C ALA A 314 -4.92 2.62 -12.54
N ARG A 315 -5.00 3.92 -12.20
CA ARG A 315 -6.06 4.82 -12.67
C ARG A 315 -6.02 5.00 -14.18
N ILE A 316 -4.83 5.24 -14.73
CA ILE A 316 -4.61 5.35 -16.19
C ILE A 316 -5.03 4.05 -16.88
N ALA A 317 -4.62 2.89 -16.34
CA ALA A 317 -4.98 1.59 -16.85
C ALA A 317 -6.50 1.34 -16.81
N SER A 318 -7.16 1.65 -15.69
CA SER A 318 -8.62 1.53 -15.54
C SER A 318 -9.38 2.45 -16.51
N TYR A 319 -8.86 3.63 -16.79
CA TYR A 319 -9.43 4.52 -17.81
C TYR A 319 -9.27 3.92 -19.22
N ALA A 320 -8.09 3.37 -19.54
CA ALA A 320 -7.79 2.82 -20.85
C ALA A 320 -8.67 1.61 -21.21
N ILE A 321 -8.87 0.67 -20.27
CA ILE A 321 -9.63 -0.56 -20.53
C ILE A 321 -11.13 -0.32 -20.75
N LYS A 322 -11.66 0.87 -20.40
CA LYS A 322 -13.03 1.26 -20.76
C LYS A 322 -13.21 1.55 -22.24
N LYS A 323 -12.12 1.64 -23.02
CA LYS A 323 -12.15 1.87 -24.47
C LYS A 323 -12.06 0.52 -25.23
N PRO A 324 -13.10 0.12 -25.98
CA PRO A 324 -13.08 -1.16 -26.71
C PRO A 324 -11.89 -1.30 -27.67
N ALA A 325 -11.49 -0.20 -28.33
CA ALA A 325 -10.34 -0.19 -29.23
C ALA A 325 -9.02 -0.50 -28.45
N PHE A 326 -8.86 0.02 -27.24
CA PHE A 326 -7.70 -0.28 -26.40
C PHE A 326 -7.69 -1.76 -25.99
N LEU A 327 -8.83 -2.30 -25.56
CA LEU A 327 -8.94 -3.74 -25.22
C LEU A 327 -8.56 -4.63 -26.40
N LYS A 328 -9.00 -4.28 -27.62
CA LYS A 328 -8.63 -5.02 -28.84
C LYS A 328 -7.11 -5.04 -29.05
N LEU A 329 -6.43 -3.90 -28.88
CA LEU A 329 -4.98 -3.78 -29.03
C LEU A 329 -4.24 -4.68 -28.03
N ILE A 330 -4.55 -4.58 -26.75
CA ILE A 330 -3.81 -5.30 -25.69
C ILE A 330 -4.10 -6.79 -25.66
N ASN A 331 -5.20 -7.24 -26.25
CA ASN A 331 -5.58 -8.65 -26.39
C ASN A 331 -4.97 -9.32 -27.63
N THR A 332 -4.30 -8.56 -28.48
CA THR A 332 -3.71 -9.08 -29.73
C THR A 332 -2.33 -9.65 -29.49
N LYS A 333 -2.09 -10.90 -29.93
CA LYS A 333 -0.79 -11.58 -29.80
C LYS A 333 0.18 -11.14 -30.90
N SER A 334 -0.30 -11.05 -32.14
CA SER A 334 0.50 -10.66 -33.29
C SER A 334 -0.31 -9.85 -34.28
N TYR A 335 0.35 -8.96 -34.99
CA TYR A 335 -0.28 -8.13 -36.02
C TYR A 335 0.69 -7.86 -37.17
N ALA A 336 0.21 -7.97 -38.40
CA ALA A 336 0.98 -7.71 -39.61
C ALA A 336 0.42 -6.53 -40.37
N PHE A 337 1.28 -5.67 -40.88
CA PHE A 337 0.93 -4.50 -41.66
C PHE A 337 2.04 -4.13 -42.66
N ARG A 338 1.80 -3.12 -43.48
CA ARG A 338 2.79 -2.62 -44.45
C ARG A 338 2.87 -1.11 -44.45
N SER A 339 4.01 -0.58 -44.83
CA SER A 339 4.17 0.84 -45.12
C SER A 339 3.34 1.22 -46.34
N LEU A 340 2.71 2.40 -46.30
CA LEU A 340 1.81 2.91 -47.35
C LEU A 340 2.57 3.33 -48.60
N ASN A 341 3.80 3.80 -48.48
CA ASN A 341 4.58 4.37 -49.58
C ASN A 341 5.80 3.54 -50.00
N THR A 342 6.34 2.71 -49.10
CA THR A 342 7.52 1.86 -49.44
C THR A 342 7.14 0.38 -49.66
N ARG A 343 5.91 -0.01 -49.33
CA ARG A 343 5.39 -1.39 -49.38
C ARG A 343 6.16 -2.39 -48.48
N ARG A 344 7.11 -1.95 -47.65
CA ARG A 344 7.78 -2.80 -46.66
C ARG A 344 6.75 -3.46 -45.75
N ARG A 345 6.94 -4.74 -45.45
CA ARG A 345 6.07 -5.55 -44.58
C ARG A 345 6.67 -5.58 -43.17
N PHE A 346 5.79 -5.54 -42.19
CA PHE A 346 6.11 -5.61 -40.76
C PHE A 346 5.23 -6.61 -40.08
N SER A 347 5.79 -7.33 -39.12
CA SER A 347 5.07 -8.18 -38.19
C SER A 347 5.50 -7.84 -36.75
N VAL A 348 4.55 -7.62 -35.86
CA VAL A 348 4.79 -7.24 -34.49
C VAL A 348 4.09 -8.21 -33.54
N ASN A 349 4.78 -8.58 -32.45
CA ASN A 349 4.29 -9.54 -31.48
C ASN A 349 4.24 -8.88 -30.10
N THR A 350 3.29 -9.35 -29.26
CA THR A 350 3.21 -8.88 -27.87
C THR A 350 4.40 -9.34 -27.07
N THR A 351 4.86 -8.47 -26.17
CA THR A 351 5.86 -8.81 -25.15
C THR A 351 5.23 -9.35 -23.85
N ASN A 352 3.89 -9.40 -23.78
CA ASN A 352 3.19 -9.94 -22.62
C ASN A 352 3.16 -11.48 -22.69
N ALA A 353 4.11 -12.12 -22.01
CA ALA A 353 4.21 -13.58 -21.96
C ALA A 353 3.01 -14.26 -21.28
N LEU A 354 2.20 -13.54 -20.51
CA LEU A 354 1.01 -14.10 -19.85
C LEU A 354 -0.20 -14.17 -20.77
N LEU A 355 -0.23 -13.35 -21.82
CA LEU A 355 -1.36 -13.29 -22.75
C LEU A 355 -1.53 -14.60 -23.52
N GLY A 356 -2.60 -15.34 -23.21
CA GLY A 356 -2.91 -16.65 -23.77
C GLY A 356 -2.15 -17.82 -23.16
N ASN A 357 -1.28 -17.58 -22.17
CA ASN A 357 -0.60 -18.61 -21.39
C ASN A 357 -1.14 -18.71 -19.96
N MET A 358 -1.84 -17.69 -19.50
CA MET A 358 -2.49 -17.67 -18.20
C MET A 358 -4.00 -17.39 -18.38
N PRO A 359 -4.89 -18.29 -17.91
CA PRO A 359 -6.34 -18.08 -18.02
C PRO A 359 -6.78 -16.76 -17.36
N GLY A 360 -7.68 -16.04 -18.03
CA GLY A 360 -8.22 -14.76 -17.54
C GLY A 360 -7.35 -13.54 -17.81
N VAL A 361 -6.12 -13.68 -18.31
CA VAL A 361 -5.28 -12.54 -18.70
C VAL A 361 -5.69 -12.03 -20.08
N THR A 362 -6.11 -10.75 -20.13
CA THR A 362 -6.59 -10.06 -21.34
C THR A 362 -5.66 -8.93 -21.81
N GLY A 363 -4.51 -8.77 -21.21
CA GLY A 363 -3.50 -7.71 -21.47
C GLY A 363 -2.65 -7.58 -20.21
N MET A 364 -1.87 -6.59 -20.04
CA MET A 364 -1.84 -5.23 -20.54
C MET A 364 -0.44 -4.93 -21.15
N LYS A 365 -0.02 -3.65 -21.11
CA LYS A 365 1.31 -3.21 -21.55
C LYS A 365 2.38 -3.63 -20.55
N THR A 366 3.46 -4.19 -21.06
CA THR A 366 4.67 -4.53 -20.29
C THR A 366 5.70 -3.42 -20.37
N ASP A 367 6.58 -3.37 -19.38
CA ASP A 367 7.83 -2.63 -19.45
C ASP A 367 8.97 -3.58 -19.84
N ARG A 368 10.17 -3.02 -20.02
CA ARG A 368 11.38 -3.79 -20.31
C ARG A 368 11.61 -4.81 -19.18
N LYS A 369 11.82 -6.05 -19.55
CA LYS A 369 12.31 -7.09 -18.67
C LYS A 369 13.72 -6.70 -18.21
N SER A 370 13.86 -6.02 -17.09
CA SER A 370 15.15 -5.94 -16.41
C SER A 370 15.41 -7.32 -15.83
N VAL A 371 16.28 -8.07 -16.46
CA VAL A 371 16.94 -9.22 -15.84
C VAL A 371 18.05 -8.58 -14.99
N VAL A 372 17.90 -8.60 -13.69
CA VAL A 372 18.99 -8.48 -12.74
C VAL A 372 19.35 -9.91 -12.36
#